data_a90a360730a16c26ceefe2fecca9555a
#
_entry.id   a90a360730a16c26ceefe2fecca9555a
#
_cell.length_a   1.000
_cell.length_b   1.000
_cell.length_c   1.000
_cell.angle_alpha   90.00
_cell.angle_beta   90.00
_cell.angle_gamma   90.00
#
_symmetry.space_group_name_H-M   'P 1'
#
loop_
_entity.id
_entity.type
_entity.pdbx_description
1 polymer ?
#
loop_
_entity_poly.entity_id
_entity_poly.type
_entity_poly.pdbx_seq_one_letter_code
_entity_poly.pdbx_strand_id
1 'polypeptide(L)'
;VRAGDLFVAEVPESGARAVYARDALANGACAVLWSADLPLCPAEFGSAPVVAVEGLHQLIGPVAQQVYGNPSSKLRVLAVTGTNGKTTVTQWLAQSMPGHCAVIGTLGAGYPGVMVETGFTTPDAAQYAHLLADFVSDGATACAVEASSIGLEEGRMTGSDVDCAVFTNFTRDHLDYHGTMEAYAAAKAKLFVWPGLRAAVVNHDDALGRRLLAQTSARILLAYGLSERPSDLPK
;
A
#
# COMPACT_ATOMS: atom_id res chain seq x y z
N VAL A 1 -14.80 12.64 -8.17
CA VAL A 1 -14.27 12.70 -9.54
C VAL A 1 -14.13 14.14 -9.96
N ARG A 2 -13.02 14.49 -10.60
CA ARG A 2 -12.72 15.83 -11.13
C ARG A 2 -12.53 15.75 -12.65
N ALA A 3 -12.57 16.88 -13.33
CA ALA A 3 -12.33 16.92 -14.77
C ALA A 3 -10.91 16.38 -15.10
N GLY A 4 -10.87 15.41 -16.00
CA GLY A 4 -9.63 14.74 -16.40
C GLY A 4 -9.27 13.48 -15.61
N ASP A 5 -10.00 13.13 -14.56
CA ASP A 5 -9.76 11.90 -13.81
C ASP A 5 -9.97 10.65 -14.67
N LEU A 6 -9.22 9.60 -14.38
CA LEU A 6 -9.44 8.24 -14.88
C LEU A 6 -10.31 7.49 -13.86
N PHE A 7 -11.48 7.02 -14.28
CA PHE A 7 -12.35 6.22 -13.42
C PHE A 7 -12.05 4.72 -13.56
N VAL A 8 -11.87 4.04 -12.43
CA VAL A 8 -11.64 2.58 -12.38
C VAL A 8 -12.91 1.88 -11.90
N ALA A 9 -13.55 1.13 -12.80
CA ALA A 9 -14.82 0.46 -12.55
C ALA A 9 -14.60 -0.96 -12.01
N GLU A 10 -14.28 -1.06 -10.70
CA GLU A 10 -13.98 -2.33 -10.04
C GLU A 10 -15.01 -2.75 -8.96
N VAL A 11 -16.11 -2.07 -8.83
CA VAL A 11 -17.12 -2.39 -7.80
C VAL A 11 -17.67 -3.80 -8.01
N PRO A 12 -17.81 -4.64 -6.95
CA PRO A 12 -18.27 -6.04 -7.07
C PRO A 12 -19.67 -6.22 -7.68
N GLU A 13 -20.56 -5.26 -7.48
CA GLU A 13 -21.96 -5.33 -7.95
C GLU A 13 -22.09 -4.82 -9.39
N SER A 14 -22.42 -5.73 -10.32
CA SER A 14 -22.47 -5.45 -11.75
C SER A 14 -23.41 -4.30 -12.15
N GLY A 15 -24.56 -4.13 -11.48
CA GLY A 15 -25.50 -3.06 -11.75
C GLY A 15 -25.04 -1.67 -11.31
N ALA A 16 -24.31 -1.58 -10.21
CA ALA A 16 -23.82 -0.32 -9.64
C ALA A 16 -22.67 0.27 -10.48
N ARG A 17 -21.83 -0.56 -11.10
CA ARG A 17 -20.65 -0.13 -11.86
C ARG A 17 -20.99 0.81 -13.02
N ALA A 18 -21.97 0.43 -13.83
CA ALA A 18 -22.39 1.24 -14.98
C ALA A 18 -22.96 2.59 -14.53
N VAL A 19 -23.65 2.62 -13.38
CA VAL A 19 -24.16 3.84 -12.78
C VAL A 19 -22.99 4.72 -12.34
N TYR A 20 -22.05 4.19 -11.56
CA TYR A 20 -20.89 4.96 -11.10
C TYR A 20 -19.98 5.43 -12.24
N ALA A 21 -19.80 4.60 -13.28
CA ALA A 21 -19.03 5.01 -14.45
C ALA A 21 -19.70 6.15 -15.22
N ARG A 22 -21.03 6.13 -15.38
CA ARG A 22 -21.78 7.24 -15.98
C ARG A 22 -21.70 8.51 -15.14
N ASP A 23 -21.88 8.37 -13.84
CA ASP A 23 -21.75 9.50 -12.89
C ASP A 23 -20.33 10.09 -12.92
N ALA A 24 -19.31 9.25 -12.99
CA ALA A 24 -17.93 9.70 -13.11
C ALA A 24 -17.69 10.49 -14.40
N LEU A 25 -18.18 9.98 -15.54
CA LEU A 25 -18.09 10.67 -16.83
C LEU A 25 -18.88 11.98 -16.82
N ALA A 26 -20.08 12.00 -16.24
CA ALA A 26 -20.88 13.21 -16.08
C ALA A 26 -20.19 14.28 -15.21
N ASN A 27 -19.35 13.85 -14.25
CA ASN A 27 -18.55 14.72 -13.41
C ASN A 27 -17.17 15.03 -13.99
N GLY A 28 -16.89 14.65 -15.24
CA GLY A 28 -15.71 15.08 -15.99
C GLY A 28 -14.58 14.07 -16.06
N ALA A 29 -14.79 12.80 -15.67
CA ALA A 29 -13.80 11.76 -15.94
C ALA A 29 -13.49 11.70 -17.43
N CYS A 30 -12.23 11.58 -17.80
CA CYS A 30 -11.80 11.56 -19.20
C CYS A 30 -11.87 10.16 -19.82
N ALA A 31 -11.84 9.10 -19.01
CA ALA A 31 -11.92 7.72 -19.45
C ALA A 31 -12.36 6.78 -18.31
N VAL A 32 -12.75 5.57 -18.70
CA VAL A 32 -13.11 4.48 -17.78
C VAL A 32 -12.25 3.26 -18.06
N LEU A 33 -11.60 2.71 -17.04
CA LEU A 33 -11.05 1.35 -17.05
C LEU A 33 -12.12 0.38 -16.55
N TRP A 34 -12.44 -0.61 -17.34
CA TRP A 34 -13.47 -1.60 -17.06
C TRP A 34 -12.84 -2.99 -16.95
N SER A 35 -13.23 -3.80 -15.97
CA SER A 35 -12.74 -5.18 -15.91
C SER A 35 -13.24 -6.00 -17.10
N ALA A 36 -12.33 -6.61 -17.86
CA ALA A 36 -12.67 -7.44 -19.01
C ALA A 36 -13.46 -8.71 -18.64
N ASP A 37 -13.39 -9.14 -17.37
CA ASP A 37 -14.15 -10.29 -16.85
C ASP A 37 -15.66 -10.01 -16.73
N LEU A 38 -16.09 -8.78 -17.04
CA LEU A 38 -17.45 -8.33 -16.85
C LEU A 38 -18.07 -7.90 -18.19
N PRO A 39 -19.37 -8.17 -18.38
CA PRO A 39 -20.07 -7.69 -19.54
C PRO A 39 -19.94 -6.17 -19.68
N LEU A 40 -19.44 -5.72 -20.81
CA LEU A 40 -19.36 -4.32 -21.18
C LEU A 40 -20.51 -4.00 -22.15
N CYS A 41 -21.27 -2.95 -21.83
CA CYS A 41 -22.22 -2.38 -22.78
C CYS A 41 -21.69 -1.01 -23.25
N PRO A 42 -20.91 -0.93 -24.34
CA PRO A 42 -20.31 0.31 -24.81
C PRO A 42 -21.31 1.41 -25.10
N ALA A 43 -22.51 1.03 -25.54
CA ALA A 43 -23.61 1.97 -25.87
C ALA A 43 -24.08 2.79 -24.64
N GLU A 44 -23.78 2.34 -23.42
CA GLU A 44 -24.16 3.05 -22.20
C GLU A 44 -23.26 4.26 -21.90
N PHE A 45 -22.10 4.35 -22.53
CA PHE A 45 -21.05 5.36 -22.22
C PHE A 45 -20.89 6.42 -23.32
N GLY A 46 -21.71 6.38 -24.38
CA GLY A 46 -21.63 7.34 -25.48
C GLY A 46 -20.30 7.29 -26.22
N SER A 47 -19.65 8.45 -26.40
CA SER A 47 -18.34 8.57 -27.06
C SER A 47 -17.16 8.55 -26.07
N ALA A 48 -17.42 8.35 -24.79
CA ALA A 48 -16.35 8.34 -23.79
C ALA A 48 -15.41 7.13 -23.98
N PRO A 49 -14.09 7.29 -23.84
CA PRO A 49 -13.16 6.18 -23.91
C PRO A 49 -13.41 5.20 -22.76
N VAL A 50 -13.77 3.96 -23.09
CA VAL A 50 -13.89 2.86 -22.14
C VAL A 50 -12.96 1.75 -22.58
N VAL A 51 -12.02 1.38 -21.72
CA VAL A 51 -10.99 0.37 -22.00
C VAL A 51 -11.26 -0.85 -21.12
N ALA A 52 -11.50 -2.00 -21.75
CA ALA A 52 -11.61 -3.27 -21.05
C ALA A 52 -10.20 -3.78 -20.72
N VAL A 53 -9.97 -4.14 -19.46
CA VAL A 53 -8.66 -4.52 -18.92
C VAL A 53 -8.79 -5.86 -18.20
N GLU A 54 -8.00 -6.85 -18.62
CA GLU A 54 -7.87 -8.13 -17.93
C GLU A 54 -7.07 -7.93 -16.63
N GLY A 55 -7.52 -8.59 -15.55
CA GLY A 55 -6.84 -8.50 -14.25
C GLY A 55 -6.80 -7.06 -13.69
N LEU A 56 -7.80 -6.25 -13.96
CA LEU A 56 -7.85 -4.84 -13.58
C LEU A 56 -7.50 -4.62 -12.11
N HIS A 57 -7.99 -5.48 -11.21
CA HIS A 57 -7.69 -5.40 -9.77
C HIS A 57 -6.19 -5.30 -9.47
N GLN A 58 -5.39 -6.13 -10.14
CA GLN A 58 -3.93 -6.16 -9.93
C GLN A 58 -3.21 -4.95 -10.57
N LEU A 59 -3.87 -4.27 -11.50
CA LEU A 59 -3.30 -3.16 -12.26
C LEU A 59 -3.64 -1.79 -11.68
N ILE A 60 -4.59 -1.68 -10.74
CA ILE A 60 -4.99 -0.39 -10.17
C ILE A 60 -3.79 0.35 -9.58
N GLY A 61 -2.99 -0.31 -8.75
CA GLY A 61 -1.81 0.30 -8.14
C GLY A 61 -0.77 0.76 -9.16
N PRO A 62 -0.29 -0.10 -10.07
CA PRO A 62 0.61 0.31 -11.15
C PRO A 62 0.07 1.45 -12.01
N VAL A 63 -1.20 1.42 -12.38
CA VAL A 63 -1.85 2.49 -13.15
C VAL A 63 -1.90 3.79 -12.34
N ALA A 64 -2.28 3.72 -11.08
CA ALA A 64 -2.31 4.90 -10.21
C ALA A 64 -0.92 5.51 -10.04
N GLN A 65 0.11 4.69 -9.78
CA GLN A 65 1.50 5.17 -9.73
C GLN A 65 1.88 5.91 -11.03
N GLN A 66 1.55 5.33 -12.19
CA GLN A 66 1.84 5.94 -13.49
C GLN A 66 1.08 7.27 -13.70
N VAL A 67 -0.21 7.32 -13.39
CA VAL A 67 -1.06 8.51 -13.53
C VAL A 67 -0.55 9.66 -12.67
N TYR A 68 -0.10 9.37 -11.45
CA TYR A 68 0.46 10.36 -10.52
C TYR A 68 1.98 10.58 -10.69
N GLY A 69 2.59 10.08 -11.77
CA GLY A 69 3.98 10.33 -12.12
C GLY A 69 4.99 9.58 -11.25
N ASN A 70 4.67 8.36 -10.84
CA ASN A 70 5.47 7.45 -10.03
C ASN A 70 5.99 8.10 -8.74
N PRO A 71 5.10 8.59 -7.86
CA PRO A 71 5.51 9.36 -6.69
C PRO A 71 6.33 8.53 -5.71
N SER A 72 6.10 7.21 -5.60
CA SER A 72 6.89 6.33 -4.72
C SER A 72 8.37 6.31 -5.08
N SER A 73 8.73 6.45 -6.36
CA SER A 73 10.14 6.49 -6.81
C SER A 73 10.87 7.80 -6.41
N LYS A 74 10.14 8.82 -6.01
CA LYS A 74 10.66 10.13 -5.61
C LYS A 74 10.77 10.29 -4.09
N LEU A 75 10.28 9.32 -3.34
CA LEU A 75 10.28 9.28 -1.87
C LEU A 75 11.05 8.05 -1.37
N ARG A 76 11.63 8.13 -0.20
CA ARG A 76 12.00 6.93 0.56
C ARG A 76 10.77 6.39 1.27
N VAL A 77 10.22 5.29 0.78
CA VAL A 77 9.05 4.65 1.38
C VAL A 77 9.49 3.63 2.42
N LEU A 78 9.10 3.86 3.67
CA LEU A 78 9.38 3.02 4.83
C LEU A 78 8.08 2.33 5.26
N ALA A 79 7.90 1.08 4.89
CA ALA A 79 6.66 0.34 5.15
C ALA A 79 6.79 -0.48 6.44
N VAL A 80 5.88 -0.25 7.39
CA VAL A 80 5.88 -0.90 8.70
C VAL A 80 4.71 -1.87 8.79
N THR A 81 4.99 -3.15 9.05
CA THR A 81 3.99 -4.18 9.31
C THR A 81 4.21 -4.87 10.65
N GLY A 82 3.22 -5.58 11.10
CA GLY A 82 3.17 -6.31 12.36
C GLY A 82 1.76 -6.29 12.93
N THR A 83 1.51 -7.00 14.02
CA THR A 83 0.21 -6.93 14.71
C THR A 83 0.07 -5.60 15.44
N ASN A 84 1.01 -5.27 16.30
CA ASN A 84 1.03 -4.07 17.13
C ASN A 84 2.24 -3.18 16.82
N GLY A 85 2.14 -1.89 17.18
CA GLY A 85 3.25 -0.95 17.12
C GLY A 85 3.47 -0.28 15.77
N LYS A 86 2.72 -0.59 14.73
CA LYS A 86 2.84 0.05 13.39
C LYS A 86 2.74 1.57 13.50
N THR A 87 1.67 2.08 14.08
CA THR A 87 1.42 3.52 14.25
C THR A 87 2.54 4.21 15.04
N THR A 88 2.96 3.61 16.15
CA THR A 88 4.05 4.17 16.96
C THR A 88 5.35 4.27 16.15
N VAL A 89 5.71 3.19 15.45
CA VAL A 89 6.96 3.13 14.68
C VAL A 89 6.92 4.09 13.49
N THR A 90 5.80 4.18 12.75
CA THR A 90 5.69 5.14 11.64
C THR A 90 5.81 6.59 12.11
N GLN A 91 5.17 6.94 13.24
CA GLN A 91 5.30 8.27 13.84
C GLN A 91 6.73 8.57 14.30
N TRP A 92 7.41 7.61 14.91
CA TRP A 92 8.81 7.78 15.32
C TRP A 92 9.75 7.89 14.13
N LEU A 93 9.57 7.08 13.10
CA LEU A 93 10.33 7.21 11.86
C LEU A 93 10.18 8.60 11.26
N ALA A 94 8.94 9.09 11.15
CA ALA A 94 8.67 10.41 10.59
C ALA A 94 9.34 11.55 11.39
N GLN A 95 9.37 11.43 12.72
CA GLN A 95 10.02 12.41 13.59
C GLN A 95 11.55 12.31 13.60
N SER A 96 12.10 11.13 13.30
CA SER A 96 13.54 10.86 13.38
C SER A 96 14.27 11.01 12.06
N MET A 97 13.54 10.93 10.93
CA MET A 97 14.14 11.04 9.60
C MET A 97 14.62 12.47 9.35
N PRO A 98 15.81 12.64 8.75
CA PRO A 98 16.24 13.94 8.28
C PRO A 98 15.36 14.41 7.13
N GLY A 99 14.92 15.66 7.20
CA GLY A 99 14.03 16.25 6.19
C GLY A 99 12.54 16.02 6.50
N HIS A 100 11.69 16.28 5.50
CA HIS A 100 10.24 16.10 5.63
C HIS A 100 9.87 14.64 5.37
N CYS A 101 9.41 13.95 6.39
CA CYS A 101 8.86 12.60 6.29
C CYS A 101 7.36 12.61 6.59
N ALA A 102 6.56 12.27 5.61
CA ALA A 102 5.12 12.11 5.74
C ALA A 102 4.76 10.76 6.38
N VAL A 103 3.52 10.60 6.80
CA VAL A 103 2.97 9.37 7.38
C VAL A 103 1.65 9.02 6.70
N ILE A 104 1.44 7.73 6.44
CA ILE A 104 0.15 7.15 6.08
C ILE A 104 -0.14 6.01 7.06
N GLY A 105 -1.25 6.07 7.76
CA GLY A 105 -1.58 5.04 8.73
C GLY A 105 -2.95 5.21 9.39
N THR A 106 -3.14 4.55 10.52
CA THR A 106 -4.41 4.51 11.25
C THR A 106 -4.88 5.91 11.71
N LEU A 107 -3.95 6.81 12.01
CA LEU A 107 -4.28 8.19 12.36
C LEU A 107 -4.60 9.08 11.14
N GLY A 108 -4.55 8.52 9.93
CA GLY A 108 -4.74 9.23 8.68
C GLY A 108 -3.45 9.40 7.89
N ALA A 109 -3.40 10.43 7.04
CA ALA A 109 -2.24 10.79 6.21
C ALA A 109 -1.85 12.25 6.45
N GLY A 110 -0.55 12.54 6.42
CA GLY A 110 -0.03 13.90 6.65
C GLY A 110 1.34 13.89 7.31
N TYR A 111 1.57 14.87 8.15
CA TYR A 111 2.81 15.00 8.92
C TYR A 111 2.52 14.87 10.42
N PRO A 112 3.49 14.45 11.27
CA PRO A 112 3.27 14.37 12.71
C PRO A 112 2.68 15.65 13.28
N GLY A 113 1.50 15.53 13.92
CA GLY A 113 0.75 16.67 14.46
C GLY A 113 -0.24 17.31 13.49
N VAL A 114 -0.20 17.02 12.19
CA VAL A 114 -1.15 17.52 11.18
C VAL A 114 -1.56 16.36 10.27
N MET A 115 -2.57 15.60 10.70
CA MET A 115 -3.06 14.40 10.02
C MET A 115 -4.49 14.59 9.55
N VAL A 116 -4.84 14.05 8.39
CA VAL A 116 -6.20 14.01 7.84
C VAL A 116 -6.63 12.55 7.73
N GLU A 117 -7.81 12.23 8.27
CA GLU A 117 -8.35 10.88 8.22
C GLU A 117 -8.51 10.37 6.78
N THR A 118 -8.11 9.12 6.53
CA THR A 118 -8.20 8.44 5.23
C THR A 118 -9.23 7.30 5.22
N GLY A 119 -9.79 6.97 6.37
CA GLY A 119 -10.76 5.88 6.55
C GLY A 119 -10.14 4.49 6.67
N PHE A 120 -8.89 4.30 6.26
CA PHE A 120 -8.18 3.02 6.32
C PHE A 120 -6.75 3.19 6.83
N THR A 121 -6.25 2.19 7.56
CA THR A 121 -4.83 2.13 7.96
C THR A 121 -3.89 2.17 6.75
N THR A 122 -4.23 1.43 5.70
CA THR A 122 -3.59 1.49 4.39
C THR A 122 -4.67 1.85 3.39
N PRO A 123 -4.68 3.04 2.80
CA PRO A 123 -5.67 3.46 1.79
C PRO A 123 -5.70 2.54 0.58
N ASP A 124 -6.76 2.61 -0.23
CA ASP A 124 -6.76 1.94 -1.52
C ASP A 124 -5.64 2.42 -2.43
N ALA A 125 -5.32 1.66 -3.47
CA ALA A 125 -4.13 1.91 -4.28
C ALA A 125 -4.15 3.27 -5.01
N ALA A 126 -5.32 3.75 -5.40
CA ALA A 126 -5.44 5.05 -6.07
C ALA A 126 -5.24 6.20 -5.07
N GLN A 127 -5.90 6.13 -3.91
CA GLN A 127 -5.72 7.11 -2.84
C GLN A 127 -4.29 7.09 -2.30
N TYR A 128 -3.68 5.91 -2.15
CA TYR A 128 -2.28 5.78 -1.73
C TYR A 128 -1.33 6.50 -2.69
N ALA A 129 -1.45 6.27 -4.01
CA ALA A 129 -0.61 6.93 -5.00
C ALA A 129 -0.84 8.45 -5.03
N HIS A 130 -2.09 8.90 -4.91
CA HIS A 130 -2.43 10.32 -4.82
C HIS A 130 -1.76 11.00 -3.61
N LEU A 131 -1.89 10.41 -2.41
CA LEU A 131 -1.26 10.92 -1.19
C LEU A 131 0.26 11.04 -1.33
N LEU A 132 0.92 10.02 -1.92
CA LEU A 132 2.35 10.10 -2.17
C LEU A 132 2.70 11.25 -3.14
N ALA A 133 1.87 11.51 -4.16
CA ALA A 133 2.08 12.61 -5.09
C ALA A 133 1.91 13.98 -4.40
N ASP A 134 0.93 14.12 -3.52
CA ASP A 134 0.75 15.32 -2.70
C ASP A 134 1.98 15.55 -1.82
N PHE A 135 2.48 14.52 -1.14
CA PHE A 135 3.70 14.63 -0.32
C PHE A 135 4.94 15.01 -1.13
N VAL A 136 5.10 14.46 -2.35
CA VAL A 136 6.17 14.89 -3.27
C VAL A 136 6.03 16.38 -3.60
N SER A 137 4.81 16.84 -3.87
CA SER A 137 4.53 18.24 -4.19
C SER A 137 4.80 19.18 -3.01
N ASP A 138 4.57 18.69 -1.78
CA ASP A 138 4.87 19.39 -0.53
C ASP A 138 6.37 19.38 -0.17
N GLY A 139 7.21 18.74 -0.97
CA GLY A 139 8.66 18.65 -0.74
C GLY A 139 9.07 17.58 0.27
N ALA A 140 8.21 16.59 0.55
CA ALA A 140 8.61 15.43 1.34
C ALA A 140 9.74 14.65 0.66
N THR A 141 10.63 14.08 1.46
CA THR A 141 11.74 13.24 1.01
C THR A 141 11.57 11.77 1.39
N ALA A 142 10.63 11.50 2.27
CA ALA A 142 10.29 10.16 2.75
C ALA A 142 8.80 10.06 3.13
N CYS A 143 8.29 8.83 3.18
CA CYS A 143 6.97 8.51 3.71
C CYS A 143 7.03 7.23 4.54
N ALA A 144 6.61 7.29 5.80
CA ALA A 144 6.43 6.14 6.67
C ALA A 144 4.98 5.62 6.54
N VAL A 145 4.81 4.36 6.16
CA VAL A 145 3.50 3.78 5.83
C VAL A 145 3.18 2.61 6.73
N GLU A 146 1.99 2.59 7.32
CA GLU A 146 1.46 1.40 7.97
C GLU A 146 0.98 0.41 6.90
N ALA A 147 1.78 -0.63 6.63
CA ALA A 147 1.42 -1.72 5.73
C ALA A 147 0.60 -2.78 6.49
N SER A 148 -0.71 -2.60 6.55
CA SER A 148 -1.63 -3.56 7.16
C SER A 148 -1.66 -4.87 6.38
N SER A 149 -1.93 -5.99 7.06
CA SER A 149 -2.02 -7.29 6.39
C SER A 149 -3.14 -7.33 5.34
N ILE A 150 -4.27 -6.68 5.62
CA ILE A 150 -5.38 -6.55 4.67
C ILE A 150 -4.93 -5.71 3.46
N GLY A 151 -4.28 -4.57 3.69
CA GLY A 151 -3.78 -3.72 2.60
C GLY A 151 -2.73 -4.42 1.74
N LEU A 152 -1.86 -5.25 2.33
CA LEU A 152 -0.90 -6.09 1.60
C LEU A 152 -1.60 -7.21 0.82
N GLU A 153 -2.64 -7.83 1.40
CA GLU A 153 -3.42 -8.89 0.74
C GLU A 153 -4.18 -8.36 -0.46
N GLU A 154 -4.84 -7.23 -0.30
CA GLU A 154 -5.61 -6.55 -1.35
C GLU A 154 -4.74 -5.76 -2.35
N GLY A 155 -3.43 -5.79 -2.21
CA GLY A 155 -2.52 -5.13 -3.17
C GLY A 155 -2.58 -3.60 -3.15
N ARG A 156 -3.02 -2.97 -2.04
CA ARG A 156 -3.21 -1.52 -1.96
C ARG A 156 -1.93 -0.69 -2.15
N MET A 157 -0.77 -1.32 -2.00
CA MET A 157 0.54 -0.71 -2.26
C MET A 157 1.20 -1.22 -3.55
N THR A 158 0.55 -2.13 -4.30
CA THR A 158 1.11 -2.73 -5.51
C THR A 158 1.53 -1.66 -6.53
N GLY A 159 2.66 -1.88 -7.20
CA GLY A 159 3.22 -0.93 -8.16
C GLY A 159 4.01 0.22 -7.55
N SER A 160 4.07 0.33 -6.22
CA SER A 160 4.93 1.32 -5.55
C SER A 160 6.31 0.75 -5.24
N ASP A 161 7.31 1.63 -5.23
CA ASP A 161 8.62 1.32 -4.67
C ASP A 161 8.53 1.33 -3.14
N VAL A 162 9.22 0.37 -2.49
CA VAL A 162 9.40 0.31 -1.05
C VAL A 162 10.90 0.17 -0.75
N ASP A 163 11.48 1.16 -0.06
CA ASP A 163 12.91 1.14 0.28
C ASP A 163 13.21 0.27 1.49
N CYS A 164 12.36 0.33 2.51
CA CYS A 164 12.58 -0.37 3.75
C CYS A 164 11.29 -1.00 4.27
N ALA A 165 11.36 -2.29 4.59
CA ALA A 165 10.33 -3.04 5.28
C ALA A 165 10.68 -3.19 6.76
N VAL A 166 9.75 -2.84 7.65
CA VAL A 166 9.93 -2.97 9.10
C VAL A 166 8.90 -3.95 9.65
N PHE A 167 9.36 -4.93 10.43
CA PHE A 167 8.51 -5.89 11.12
C PHE A 167 8.60 -5.71 12.63
N THR A 168 7.44 -5.52 13.27
CA THR A 168 7.38 -5.29 14.72
C THR A 168 7.14 -6.57 15.52
N ASN A 169 6.00 -7.24 15.31
CA ASN A 169 5.62 -8.46 16.02
C ASN A 169 4.45 -9.17 15.32
N PHE A 170 4.19 -10.42 15.73
CA PHE A 170 3.11 -11.23 15.21
C PHE A 170 2.36 -11.95 16.34
N THR A 171 1.12 -11.56 16.57
CA THR A 171 0.21 -12.19 17.52
C THR A 171 -1.14 -12.43 16.86
N ARG A 172 -2.06 -13.12 17.53
CA ARG A 172 -3.39 -13.43 16.99
C ARG A 172 -4.21 -12.16 16.79
N ASP A 173 -4.61 -11.90 15.54
CA ASP A 173 -5.47 -10.78 15.13
C ASP A 173 -6.04 -11.06 13.73
N HIS A 174 -7.05 -10.30 13.29
CA HIS A 174 -7.63 -10.31 11.93
C HIS A 174 -7.98 -11.70 11.36
N LEU A 175 -8.35 -12.68 12.21
CA LEU A 175 -8.75 -14.02 11.75
C LEU A 175 -10.14 -14.03 11.12
N ASP A 176 -10.95 -13.04 11.39
CA ASP A 176 -12.22 -12.77 10.71
C ASP A 176 -12.01 -12.52 9.20
N TYR A 177 -10.90 -11.89 8.83
CA TYR A 177 -10.52 -11.63 7.44
C TYR A 177 -9.65 -12.76 6.85
N HIS A 178 -8.56 -13.11 7.53
CA HIS A 178 -7.57 -14.05 6.98
C HIS A 178 -7.93 -15.53 7.17
N GLY A 179 -8.87 -15.84 8.05
CA GLY A 179 -9.27 -17.22 8.37
C GLY A 179 -8.27 -17.98 9.24
N THR A 180 -6.98 -17.95 8.90
CA THR A 180 -5.91 -18.67 9.63
C THR A 180 -4.72 -17.78 9.96
N MET A 181 -3.94 -18.20 10.98
CA MET A 181 -2.69 -17.53 11.34
C MET A 181 -1.64 -17.63 10.22
N GLU A 182 -1.64 -18.72 9.47
CA GLU A 182 -0.74 -18.94 8.33
C GLU A 182 -1.02 -17.96 7.19
N ALA A 183 -2.30 -17.76 6.83
CA ALA A 183 -2.70 -16.78 5.83
C ALA A 183 -2.37 -15.35 6.29
N TYR A 184 -2.62 -15.05 7.57
CA TYR A 184 -2.27 -13.74 8.15
C TYR A 184 -0.75 -13.48 8.12
N ALA A 185 0.07 -14.49 8.45
CA ALA A 185 1.52 -14.40 8.36
C ALA A 185 2.00 -14.24 6.90
N ALA A 186 1.40 -15.00 5.96
CA ALA A 186 1.72 -14.93 4.54
C ALA A 186 1.41 -13.54 3.96
N ALA A 187 0.31 -12.92 4.34
CA ALA A 187 -0.03 -11.56 3.94
C ALA A 187 1.06 -10.56 4.34
N LYS A 188 1.56 -10.62 5.59
CA LYS A 188 2.66 -9.76 6.05
C LYS A 188 3.99 -10.07 5.36
N ALA A 189 4.25 -11.34 5.05
CA ALA A 189 5.50 -11.77 4.40
C ALA A 189 5.65 -11.20 2.99
N LYS A 190 4.54 -10.85 2.30
CA LYS A 190 4.60 -10.19 0.98
C LYS A 190 5.47 -8.94 0.98
N LEU A 191 5.49 -8.18 2.07
CA LEU A 191 6.30 -6.97 2.19
C LEU A 191 7.81 -7.25 2.15
N PHE A 192 8.26 -8.41 2.64
CA PHE A 192 9.67 -8.76 2.76
C PHE A 192 10.28 -9.39 1.49
N VAL A 193 9.43 -9.68 0.51
CA VAL A 193 9.82 -10.08 -0.85
C VAL A 193 9.39 -9.04 -1.89
N TRP A 194 9.20 -7.79 -1.45
CA TRP A 194 8.76 -6.70 -2.32
C TRP A 194 9.78 -6.43 -3.43
N PRO A 195 9.34 -6.24 -4.67
CA PRO A 195 10.26 -5.94 -5.76
C PRO A 195 11.13 -4.71 -5.46
N GLY A 196 12.43 -4.85 -5.57
CA GLY A 196 13.36 -3.73 -5.35
C GLY A 196 13.62 -3.37 -3.87
N LEU A 197 13.08 -4.11 -2.90
CA LEU A 197 13.29 -3.86 -1.48
C LEU A 197 14.79 -3.77 -1.13
N ARG A 198 15.21 -2.63 -0.57
CA ARG A 198 16.62 -2.37 -0.25
C ARG A 198 17.01 -2.81 1.15
N ALA A 199 16.13 -2.56 2.12
CA ALA A 199 16.41 -2.85 3.53
C ALA A 199 15.23 -3.56 4.22
N ALA A 200 15.55 -4.43 5.18
CA ALA A 200 14.58 -5.04 6.08
C ALA A 200 15.06 -4.88 7.53
N VAL A 201 14.18 -4.38 8.38
CA VAL A 201 14.39 -4.21 9.83
C VAL A 201 13.41 -5.11 10.55
N VAL A 202 13.90 -6.11 11.28
CA VAL A 202 13.06 -7.21 11.74
C VAL A 202 13.32 -7.55 13.20
N ASN A 203 12.25 -7.65 13.97
CA ASN A 203 12.28 -8.18 15.33
C ASN A 203 12.61 -9.67 15.32
N HIS A 204 13.80 -10.06 15.76
CA HIS A 204 14.22 -11.47 15.80
C HIS A 204 13.73 -12.23 17.05
N ASP A 205 13.17 -11.56 18.04
CA ASP A 205 12.54 -12.22 19.18
C ASP A 205 11.24 -12.93 18.75
N ASP A 206 10.62 -12.46 17.67
CA ASP A 206 9.42 -13.03 17.10
C ASP A 206 9.74 -14.19 16.13
N ALA A 207 9.02 -15.31 16.24
CA ALA A 207 9.24 -16.48 15.41
C ALA A 207 8.98 -16.21 13.92
N LEU A 208 7.95 -15.38 13.59
CA LEU A 208 7.72 -14.96 12.22
C LEU A 208 8.87 -14.05 11.74
N GLY A 209 9.36 -13.16 12.61
CA GLY A 209 10.49 -12.29 12.28
C GLY A 209 11.73 -13.06 11.85
N ARG A 210 12.11 -14.14 12.57
CA ARG A 210 13.22 -15.02 12.14
C ARG A 210 12.98 -15.64 10.77
N ARG A 211 11.75 -16.07 10.47
CA ARG A 211 11.40 -16.60 9.13
C ARG A 211 11.51 -15.54 8.05
N LEU A 212 11.06 -14.31 8.33
CA LEU A 212 11.16 -13.19 7.39
C LEU A 212 12.61 -12.83 7.07
N LEU A 213 13.51 -12.84 8.07
CA LEU A 213 14.95 -12.63 7.87
C LEU A 213 15.58 -13.67 6.93
N ALA A 214 15.10 -14.92 6.98
CA ALA A 214 15.58 -15.99 6.11
C ALA A 214 15.01 -15.93 4.68
N GLN A 215 13.88 -15.27 4.49
CA GLN A 215 13.16 -15.24 3.22
C GLN A 215 13.33 -13.94 2.42
N THR A 216 13.70 -12.85 3.09
CA THR A 216 13.77 -11.54 2.44
C THR A 216 14.87 -11.45 1.39
N SER A 217 14.58 -10.73 0.30
CA SER A 217 15.53 -10.40 -0.76
C SER A 217 16.28 -9.07 -0.51
N ALA A 218 16.01 -8.39 0.60
CA ALA A 218 16.63 -7.11 0.93
C ALA A 218 18.16 -7.25 1.07
N ARG A 219 18.89 -6.26 0.54
CA ARG A 219 20.36 -6.25 0.59
C ARG A 219 20.91 -5.86 1.97
N ILE A 220 20.16 -5.06 2.73
CA ILE A 220 20.51 -4.58 4.06
C ILE A 220 19.55 -5.23 5.03
N LEU A 221 20.09 -6.04 5.96
CA LEU A 221 19.32 -6.71 6.99
C LEU A 221 19.71 -6.16 8.36
N LEU A 222 18.72 -5.68 9.10
CA LEU A 222 18.87 -5.27 10.48
C LEU A 222 17.94 -6.11 11.34
N ALA A 223 18.50 -6.90 12.24
CA ALA A 223 17.77 -7.64 13.24
C ALA A 223 17.84 -6.90 14.58
N TYR A 224 16.71 -6.72 15.24
CA TYR A 224 16.64 -6.16 16.58
C TYR A 224 15.85 -7.06 17.51
N GLY A 225 16.08 -6.96 18.80
CA GLY A 225 15.42 -7.71 19.86
C GLY A 225 16.02 -7.43 21.21
N LEU A 226 15.45 -8.00 22.25
CA LEU A 226 15.93 -7.93 23.63
C LEU A 226 16.74 -9.18 24.01
N SER A 227 16.53 -10.30 23.30
CA SER A 227 17.29 -11.53 23.46
C SER A 227 18.63 -11.47 22.72
N GLU A 228 19.56 -12.35 23.11
CA GLU A 228 20.79 -12.53 22.36
C GLU A 228 20.49 -12.93 20.91
N ARG A 229 21.31 -12.40 19.99
CA ARG A 229 21.15 -12.70 18.56
C ARG A 229 21.33 -14.19 18.32
N PRO A 230 20.35 -14.89 17.74
CA PRO A 230 20.47 -16.27 17.34
C PRO A 230 21.64 -16.48 16.36
N SER A 231 22.42 -17.56 16.58
CA SER A 231 23.62 -17.85 15.79
C SER A 231 23.33 -18.24 14.33
N ASP A 232 22.10 -18.64 14.05
CA ASP A 232 21.59 -19.06 12.75
C ASP A 232 21.08 -17.90 11.85
N LEU A 233 21.08 -16.67 12.36
CA LEU A 233 20.72 -15.52 11.54
C LEU A 233 21.85 -15.11 10.58
N PRO A 234 21.51 -14.67 9.35
CA PRO A 234 22.49 -14.14 8.40
C PRO A 234 23.35 -13.04 9.01
N LYS A 235 24.65 -13.04 8.68
CA LYS A 235 25.60 -12.02 9.19
C LYS A 235 25.35 -10.67 8.54
#